data_2c9e74fe4c8f9244fec9a1f13ff3f317
#
_entry.id   2c9e74fe4c8f9244fec9a1f13ff3f317
#
_cell.length_a   1.000
_cell.length_b   1.000
_cell.length_c   1.000
_cell.angle_alpha   90.00
_cell.angle_beta   90.00
_cell.angle_gamma   90.00
#
_symmetry.space_group_name_H-M   'P 1'
#
loop_
_entity.id
_entity.type
_entity.pdbx_description
1 polymer ?
#
loop_
_entity_poly.entity_id
_entity_poly.type
_entity_poly.pdbx_seq_one_letter_code
_entity_poly.pdbx_strand_id
1 'polypeptide(L)'
;MKQSIYLETSVVGAYLDNGEPFRRDLTIRWWEHEMGEYRTVVSPLVVRELERVPEPHRTGYLKLVAPLEQVGLTEEVAILAEGYISRGIFHRKYIGDAVHVALASFHKIDYLVTWNFGHMANVRRQARIRLFNAAAGFFVPQIVTPEFLVSEMTEKP
;
A
#
# COMPACT_ATOMS: atom_id res chain seq x y z
N MET A 1 -3.51 -20.97 -3.74
CA MET A 1 -2.56 -19.94 -3.27
C MET A 1 -3.29 -18.70 -2.79
N LYS A 2 -2.82 -18.12 -1.71
CA LYS A 2 -3.37 -16.84 -1.24
C LYS A 2 -2.95 -15.72 -2.18
N GLN A 3 -3.87 -14.80 -2.43
CA GLN A 3 -3.51 -13.52 -3.05
C GLN A 3 -2.65 -12.71 -2.07
N SER A 4 -1.83 -11.82 -2.62
CA SER A 4 -0.93 -11.00 -1.82
C SER A 4 -1.41 -9.56 -1.74
N ILE A 5 -1.18 -8.93 -0.60
CA ILE A 5 -1.48 -7.51 -0.41
C ILE A 5 -0.28 -6.80 0.21
N TYR A 6 -0.06 -5.58 -0.24
CA TYR A 6 0.91 -4.65 0.33
C TYR A 6 0.14 -3.56 1.06
N LEU A 7 0.42 -3.39 2.36
CA LEU A 7 -0.20 -2.34 3.15
C LEU A 7 0.62 -1.06 3.08
N GLU A 8 0.07 -0.06 2.43
CA GLU A 8 0.67 1.27 2.44
C GLU A 8 0.41 1.92 3.80
N THR A 9 1.25 2.84 4.19
CA THR A 9 1.30 3.42 5.54
C THR A 9 -0.04 3.98 6.02
N SER A 10 -0.86 4.54 5.13
CA SER A 10 -2.16 5.12 5.50
C SER A 10 -3.15 4.07 6.04
N VAL A 11 -3.02 2.82 5.63
CA VAL A 11 -3.89 1.74 6.14
C VAL A 11 -3.52 1.41 7.58
N VAL A 12 -2.23 1.31 7.88
CA VAL A 12 -1.75 1.13 9.25
C VAL A 12 -2.17 2.33 10.10
N GLY A 13 -1.95 3.55 9.58
CA GLY A 13 -2.30 4.79 10.25
C GLY A 13 -3.78 4.89 10.63
N ALA A 14 -4.66 4.37 9.80
CA ALA A 14 -6.09 4.41 10.06
C ALA A 14 -6.51 3.60 11.29
N TYR A 15 -5.76 2.57 11.64
CA TYR A 15 -6.12 1.66 12.74
C TYR A 15 -6.26 2.38 14.09
N LEU A 16 -5.49 3.44 14.33
CA LEU A 16 -5.53 4.22 15.56
C LEU A 16 -6.00 5.65 15.35
N ASP A 17 -6.56 5.98 14.18
CA ASP A 17 -6.94 7.35 13.85
C ASP A 17 -8.35 7.68 14.35
N ASN A 18 -8.43 8.30 15.52
CA ASN A 18 -9.69 8.72 16.11
C ASN A 18 -10.35 9.91 15.37
N GLY A 19 -9.60 10.62 14.53
CA GLY A 19 -10.11 11.71 13.72
C GLY A 19 -10.92 11.26 12.50
N GLU A 20 -10.78 10.00 12.12
CA GLU A 20 -11.49 9.39 10.98
C GLU A 20 -12.15 8.08 11.42
N PRO A 21 -13.20 8.13 12.26
CA PRO A 21 -13.75 6.93 12.88
C PRO A 21 -14.31 5.90 11.89
N PHE A 22 -14.88 6.34 10.77
CA PHE A 22 -15.38 5.41 9.76
C PHE A 22 -14.24 4.56 9.18
N ARG A 23 -13.15 5.20 8.74
CA ARG A 23 -11.99 4.50 8.20
C ARG A 23 -11.31 3.63 9.24
N ARG A 24 -11.19 4.15 10.46
CA ARG A 24 -10.61 3.40 11.56
C ARG A 24 -11.38 2.11 11.81
N ASP A 25 -12.69 2.20 12.01
CA ASP A 25 -13.52 1.05 12.37
C ASP A 25 -13.56 0.01 11.24
N LEU A 26 -13.63 0.47 9.99
CA LEU A 26 -13.59 -0.42 8.84
C LEU A 26 -12.22 -1.11 8.72
N THR A 27 -11.13 -0.36 8.94
CA THR A 27 -9.77 -0.90 8.89
C THR A 27 -9.54 -1.95 9.96
N ILE A 28 -9.97 -1.67 11.20
CA ILE A 28 -9.84 -2.61 12.32
C ILE A 28 -10.59 -3.90 12.00
N ARG A 29 -11.84 -3.79 11.57
CA ARG A 29 -12.68 -4.94 11.24
C ARG A 29 -12.05 -5.78 10.12
N TRP A 30 -11.63 -5.13 9.03
CA TRP A 30 -10.97 -5.81 7.92
C TRP A 30 -9.66 -6.48 8.36
N TRP A 31 -8.84 -5.78 9.13
CA TRP A 31 -7.57 -6.28 9.63
C TRP A 31 -7.75 -7.54 10.49
N GLU A 32 -8.69 -7.50 11.42
CA GLU A 32 -8.88 -8.59 12.37
C GLU A 32 -9.61 -9.80 11.79
N HIS A 33 -10.48 -9.60 10.81
CA HIS A 33 -11.35 -10.67 10.32
C HIS A 33 -11.05 -11.14 8.89
N GLU A 34 -10.40 -10.34 8.08
CA GLU A 34 -10.26 -10.66 6.66
C GLU A 34 -8.81 -10.66 6.16
N MET A 35 -7.95 -9.83 6.74
CA MET A 35 -6.56 -9.70 6.28
C MET A 35 -5.79 -11.01 6.29
N GLY A 36 -6.10 -11.91 7.23
CA GLY A 36 -5.45 -13.22 7.34
C GLY A 36 -5.66 -14.15 6.16
N GLU A 37 -6.62 -13.85 5.28
CA GLU A 37 -6.85 -14.61 4.06
C GLU A 37 -5.83 -14.30 2.96
N TYR A 38 -5.04 -13.25 3.15
CA TYR A 38 -4.02 -12.79 2.21
C TYR A 38 -2.62 -13.05 2.74
N ARG A 39 -1.67 -13.18 1.80
CA ARG A 39 -0.27 -13.01 2.13
C ARG A 39 -0.05 -11.49 2.28
N THR A 40 0.14 -11.04 3.50
CA THR A 40 0.22 -9.60 3.79
C THR A 40 1.66 -9.17 3.99
N VAL A 41 2.08 -8.16 3.25
CA VAL A 41 3.43 -7.62 3.33
C VAL A 41 3.42 -6.12 3.58
N VAL A 42 4.47 -5.66 4.22
CA VAL A 42 4.85 -4.24 4.34
C VAL A 42 6.28 -4.09 3.83
N SER A 43 6.87 -2.92 4.03
CA SER A 43 8.25 -2.66 3.60
C SER A 43 8.99 -1.82 4.63
N PRO A 44 10.32 -1.71 4.53
CA PRO A 44 11.08 -0.79 5.36
C PRO A 44 10.62 0.67 5.23
N LEU A 45 10.04 1.07 4.08
CA LEU A 45 9.50 2.41 3.91
C LEU A 45 8.30 2.63 4.83
N VAL A 46 7.38 1.65 4.91
CA VAL A 46 6.23 1.74 5.82
C VAL A 46 6.71 1.90 7.26
N VAL A 47 7.66 1.07 7.69
CA VAL A 47 8.22 1.14 9.05
C VAL A 47 8.82 2.52 9.29
N ARG A 48 9.60 3.03 8.35
CA ARG A 48 10.25 4.34 8.46
C ARG A 48 9.25 5.48 8.58
N GLU A 49 8.17 5.42 7.81
CA GLU A 49 7.11 6.42 7.86
C GLU A 49 6.37 6.35 9.21
N LEU A 50 6.12 5.16 9.73
CA LEU A 50 5.49 4.99 11.05
C LEU A 50 6.39 5.47 12.18
N GLU A 51 7.71 5.31 12.06
CA GLU A 51 8.67 5.78 13.05
C GLU A 51 8.67 7.29 13.21
N ARG A 52 8.16 8.04 12.23
CA ARG A 52 8.03 9.51 12.29
C ARG A 52 6.79 9.97 13.03
N VAL A 53 5.86 9.07 13.33
CA VAL A 53 4.63 9.41 14.06
C VAL A 53 4.96 9.62 15.52
N PRO A 54 4.41 10.69 16.18
CA PRO A 54 4.65 10.91 17.60
C PRO A 54 4.05 9.82 18.49
N GLU A 55 4.65 9.62 19.69
CA GLU A 55 4.05 8.78 20.72
C GLU A 55 2.74 9.41 21.23
N PRO A 56 1.77 8.62 21.68
CA PRO A 56 1.84 7.17 21.93
C PRO A 56 1.52 6.31 20.69
N HIS A 57 1.08 6.90 19.58
CA HIS A 57 0.64 6.16 18.41
C HIS A 57 1.78 5.37 17.74
N ARG A 58 2.98 5.92 17.73
CA ARG A 58 4.14 5.27 17.10
C ARG A 58 4.35 3.86 17.62
N THR A 59 4.39 3.67 18.93
CA THR A 59 4.57 2.35 19.52
C THR A 59 3.46 1.38 19.10
N GLY A 60 2.22 1.85 19.09
CA GLY A 60 1.07 1.05 18.65
C GLY A 60 1.18 0.60 17.20
N TYR A 61 1.53 1.52 16.30
CA TYR A 61 1.70 1.21 14.88
C TYR A 61 2.82 0.20 14.64
N LEU A 62 3.96 0.39 15.28
CA LEU A 62 5.09 -0.53 15.12
C LEU A 62 4.75 -1.93 15.60
N LYS A 63 3.94 -2.07 16.65
CA LYS A 63 3.45 -3.37 17.11
C LYS A 63 2.53 -4.03 16.08
N LEU A 64 1.71 -3.26 15.38
CA LEU A 64 0.80 -3.79 14.36
C LEU A 64 1.57 -4.41 13.19
N VAL A 65 2.66 -3.81 12.78
CA VAL A 65 3.42 -4.28 11.61
C VAL A 65 4.52 -5.26 11.95
N ALA A 66 4.94 -5.36 13.22
CA ALA A 66 6.04 -6.22 13.64
C ALA A 66 5.90 -7.68 13.19
N PRO A 67 4.70 -8.32 13.25
CA PRO A 67 4.56 -9.71 12.83
C PRO A 67 4.44 -9.89 11.30
N LEU A 68 4.36 -8.80 10.53
CA LEU A 68 4.11 -8.89 9.09
C LEU A 68 5.41 -9.10 8.31
N GLU A 69 5.32 -9.86 7.23
CA GLU A 69 6.42 -10.06 6.30
C GLU A 69 6.83 -8.73 5.68
N GLN A 70 8.14 -8.50 5.51
CA GLN A 70 8.63 -7.33 4.79
C GLN A 70 9.17 -7.72 3.43
N VAL A 71 8.84 -6.94 2.39
CA VAL A 71 9.49 -6.99 1.09
C VAL A 71 10.55 -5.90 1.03
N GLY A 72 11.69 -6.18 0.38
CA GLY A 72 12.87 -5.33 0.47
C GLY A 72 12.86 -4.13 -0.46
N LEU A 73 13.50 -3.06 -0.01
CA LEU A 73 13.85 -1.91 -0.84
C LEU A 73 15.11 -2.24 -1.62
N THR A 74 14.95 -2.75 -2.83
CA THR A 74 16.06 -3.13 -3.70
C THR A 74 16.46 -1.98 -4.61
N GLU A 75 17.62 -2.11 -5.26
CA GLU A 75 18.04 -1.16 -6.29
C GLU A 75 17.02 -1.07 -7.43
N GLU A 76 16.46 -2.21 -7.83
CA GLU A 76 15.45 -2.26 -8.90
C GLU A 76 14.18 -1.51 -8.52
N VAL A 77 13.76 -1.57 -7.26
CA VAL A 77 12.63 -0.78 -6.75
C VAL A 77 12.94 0.71 -6.86
N ALA A 78 14.14 1.13 -6.47
CA ALA A 78 14.55 2.54 -6.56
C ALA A 78 14.58 3.03 -8.02
N ILE A 79 15.10 2.23 -8.92
CA ILE A 79 15.15 2.55 -10.35
C ILE A 79 13.73 2.68 -10.93
N LEU A 80 12.83 1.77 -10.57
CA LEU A 80 11.45 1.79 -11.03
C LEU A 80 10.74 3.06 -10.52
N ALA A 81 10.91 3.41 -9.24
CA ALA A 81 10.32 4.61 -8.67
C ALA A 81 10.86 5.88 -9.36
N GLU A 82 12.16 5.95 -9.63
CA GLU A 82 12.74 7.06 -10.39
C GLU A 82 12.18 7.12 -11.82
N GLY A 83 11.89 5.98 -12.42
CA GLY A 83 11.21 5.92 -13.72
C GLY A 83 9.84 6.57 -13.68
N TYR A 84 9.05 6.33 -12.64
CA TYR A 84 7.76 6.99 -12.46
C TYR A 84 7.91 8.51 -12.32
N ILE A 85 8.92 8.96 -11.60
CA ILE A 85 9.19 10.40 -11.43
C ILE A 85 9.61 11.03 -12.76
N SER A 86 10.56 10.41 -13.47
CA SER A 86 11.08 10.97 -14.73
C SER A 86 10.02 11.03 -15.82
N ARG A 87 9.03 10.17 -15.79
CA ARG A 87 7.89 10.19 -16.73
C ARG A 87 6.74 11.07 -16.24
N GLY A 88 6.90 11.75 -15.09
CA GLY A 88 5.87 12.64 -14.57
C GLY A 88 4.61 11.93 -14.05
N ILE A 89 4.69 10.61 -13.77
CA ILE A 89 3.57 9.86 -13.18
C ILE A 89 3.35 10.31 -11.75
N PHE A 90 4.44 10.53 -11.01
CA PHE A 90 4.43 11.18 -9.69
C PHE A 90 5.39 12.36 -9.71
N HIS A 91 5.01 13.44 -9.05
CA HIS A 91 5.93 14.54 -8.79
C HIS A 91 6.97 14.09 -7.74
N ARG A 92 8.22 14.62 -7.86
CA ARG A 92 9.31 14.20 -6.96
C ARG A 92 8.99 14.38 -5.48
N LYS A 93 8.20 15.37 -5.11
CA LYS A 93 7.82 15.55 -3.69
C LYS A 93 6.98 14.39 -3.16
N TYR A 94 6.42 13.57 -4.03
CA TYR A 94 5.64 12.37 -3.68
C TYR A 94 6.42 11.09 -3.97
N ILE A 95 7.76 11.15 -3.86
CA ILE A 95 8.62 9.98 -4.11
C ILE A 95 8.22 8.77 -3.25
N GLY A 96 7.73 9.00 -2.04
CA GLY A 96 7.26 7.92 -1.17
C GLY A 96 6.14 7.11 -1.83
N ASP A 97 5.15 7.79 -2.43
CA ASP A 97 4.06 7.12 -3.14
C ASP A 97 4.57 6.32 -4.33
N ALA A 98 5.50 6.90 -5.09
CA ALA A 98 6.13 6.20 -6.22
C ALA A 98 6.88 4.94 -5.75
N VAL A 99 7.55 5.00 -4.62
CA VAL A 99 8.27 3.84 -4.04
C VAL A 99 7.29 2.77 -3.59
N HIS A 100 6.17 3.12 -2.96
CA HIS A 100 5.15 2.13 -2.59
C HIS A 100 4.63 1.39 -3.83
N VAL A 101 4.33 2.10 -4.92
CA VAL A 101 3.88 1.47 -6.16
C VAL A 101 4.98 0.59 -6.75
N ALA A 102 6.23 1.07 -6.74
CA ALA A 102 7.37 0.31 -7.25
C ALA A 102 7.60 -0.98 -6.45
N LEU A 103 7.45 -0.92 -5.13
CA LEU A 103 7.57 -2.10 -4.25
C LEU A 103 6.54 -3.17 -4.63
N ALA A 104 5.28 -2.78 -4.75
CA ALA A 104 4.22 -3.71 -5.12
C ALA A 104 4.44 -4.27 -6.53
N SER A 105 4.91 -3.46 -7.45
CA SER A 105 5.17 -3.86 -8.84
C SER A 105 6.33 -4.84 -8.95
N PHE A 106 7.46 -4.52 -8.34
CA PHE A 106 8.67 -5.35 -8.40
C PHE A 106 8.45 -6.70 -7.70
N HIS A 107 7.84 -6.69 -6.53
CA HIS A 107 7.60 -7.91 -5.75
C HIS A 107 6.36 -8.68 -6.20
N LYS A 108 5.69 -8.24 -7.27
CA LYS A 108 4.52 -8.90 -7.87
C LYS A 108 3.38 -9.11 -6.86
N ILE A 109 3.07 -8.06 -6.11
CA ILE A 109 1.98 -8.07 -5.14
C ILE A 109 0.66 -7.78 -5.87
N ASP A 110 -0.36 -8.60 -5.61
CA ASP A 110 -1.64 -8.50 -6.31
C ASP A 110 -2.35 -7.18 -6.03
N TYR A 111 -2.42 -6.77 -4.76
CA TYR A 111 -3.12 -5.54 -4.37
C TYR A 111 -2.21 -4.64 -3.54
N LEU A 112 -2.15 -3.37 -3.93
CA LEU A 112 -1.61 -2.31 -3.08
C LEU A 112 -2.80 -1.65 -2.38
N VAL A 113 -2.86 -1.78 -1.07
CA VAL A 113 -4.00 -1.30 -0.27
C VAL A 113 -3.64 0.05 0.35
N THR A 114 -4.46 1.07 0.09
CA THR A 114 -4.21 2.43 0.56
C THR A 114 -5.50 3.19 0.82
N TRP A 115 -5.51 4.03 1.86
CA TRP A 115 -6.57 5.02 2.04
C TRP A 115 -6.29 6.31 1.27
N ASN A 116 -5.07 6.51 0.78
CA ASN A 116 -4.68 7.68 -0.02
C ASN A 116 -4.96 7.44 -1.51
N PHE A 117 -6.11 6.87 -1.81
CA PHE A 117 -6.47 6.38 -3.14
C PHE A 117 -6.53 7.51 -4.17
N GLY A 118 -7.20 8.62 -3.81
CA GLY A 118 -7.39 9.72 -4.76
C GLY A 118 -6.09 10.37 -5.24
N HIS A 119 -5.07 10.39 -4.38
CA HIS A 119 -3.74 10.89 -4.75
C HIS A 119 -2.90 9.82 -5.45
N MET A 120 -2.90 8.61 -4.90
CA MET A 120 -2.00 7.54 -5.34
C MET A 120 -2.50 6.85 -6.61
N ALA A 121 -3.80 6.76 -6.80
CA ALA A 121 -4.41 5.89 -7.80
C ALA A 121 -5.64 6.49 -8.48
N ASN A 122 -5.64 7.81 -8.76
CA ASN A 122 -6.69 8.35 -9.62
C ASN A 122 -6.64 7.65 -11.00
N VAL A 123 -7.74 7.69 -11.72
CA VAL A 123 -7.91 6.95 -12.99
C VAL A 123 -6.77 7.21 -13.96
N ARG A 124 -6.36 8.47 -14.10
CA ARG A 124 -5.30 8.88 -15.02
C ARG A 124 -3.94 8.29 -14.59
N ARG A 125 -3.62 8.37 -13.31
CA ARG A 125 -2.35 7.85 -12.78
C ARG A 125 -2.29 6.34 -12.88
N GLN A 126 -3.37 5.65 -12.56
CA GLN A 126 -3.43 4.19 -12.71
C GLN A 126 -3.17 3.76 -14.16
N ALA A 127 -3.77 4.45 -15.13
CA ALA A 127 -3.55 4.14 -16.54
C ALA A 127 -2.08 4.31 -16.93
N ARG A 128 -1.44 5.37 -16.45
CA ARG A 128 -0.02 5.64 -16.73
C ARG A 128 0.91 4.63 -16.07
N ILE A 129 0.62 4.23 -14.83
CA ILE A 129 1.37 3.16 -14.14
C ILE A 129 1.26 1.87 -14.93
N ARG A 130 0.06 1.50 -15.35
CA ARG A 130 -0.18 0.28 -16.12
C ARG A 130 0.62 0.25 -17.41
N LEU A 131 0.58 1.34 -18.17
CA LEU A 131 1.33 1.45 -19.42
C LEU A 131 2.83 1.38 -19.19
N PHE A 132 3.34 2.08 -18.19
CA PHE A 132 4.76 2.09 -17.85
C PHE A 132 5.22 0.68 -17.46
N ASN A 133 4.52 0.05 -16.54
CA ASN A 133 4.89 -1.29 -16.05
C ASN A 133 4.84 -2.32 -17.16
N ALA A 134 3.80 -2.28 -18.00
CA ALA A 134 3.68 -3.20 -19.12
C ALA A 134 4.85 -3.06 -20.10
N ALA A 135 5.22 -1.82 -20.45
CA ALA A 135 6.32 -1.54 -21.36
C ALA A 135 7.67 -1.94 -20.77
N ALA A 136 7.85 -1.80 -19.45
CA ALA A 136 9.10 -2.11 -18.76
C ALA A 136 9.20 -3.58 -18.32
N GLY A 137 8.15 -4.37 -18.52
CA GLY A 137 8.14 -5.79 -18.14
C GLY A 137 7.87 -6.04 -16.67
N PHE A 138 7.24 -5.08 -15.96
CA PHE A 138 6.90 -5.25 -14.56
C PHE A 138 5.43 -5.64 -14.38
N PHE A 139 5.18 -6.35 -13.27
CA PHE A 139 3.82 -6.69 -12.83
C PHE A 139 3.03 -5.43 -12.55
N VAL A 140 1.71 -5.45 -12.82
CA VAL A 140 0.81 -4.33 -12.57
C VAL A 140 -0.04 -4.66 -11.35
N PRO A 141 0.27 -4.11 -10.16
CA PRO A 141 -0.57 -4.31 -8.99
C PRO A 141 -1.88 -3.54 -9.15
N GLN A 142 -2.96 -4.08 -8.59
CA GLN A 142 -4.21 -3.35 -8.49
C GLN A 142 -4.18 -2.51 -7.22
N ILE A 143 -4.44 -1.20 -7.35
CA ILE A 143 -4.45 -0.28 -6.21
C ILE A 143 -5.89 -0.15 -5.73
N VAL A 144 -6.13 -0.46 -4.46
CA VAL A 144 -7.47 -0.54 -3.88
C VAL A 144 -7.49 0.06 -2.48
N THR A 145 -8.70 0.32 -1.98
CA THR A 145 -8.92 0.68 -0.57
C THR A 145 -9.34 -0.56 0.22
N PRO A 146 -9.21 -0.53 1.57
CA PRO A 146 -9.80 -1.59 2.39
C PRO A 146 -11.30 -1.76 2.16
N GLU A 147 -12.02 -0.67 1.90
CA GLU A 147 -13.45 -0.70 1.61
C GLU A 147 -13.76 -1.56 0.38
N PHE A 148 -12.94 -1.44 -0.67
CA PHE A 148 -13.09 -2.25 -1.88
C PHE A 148 -12.97 -3.74 -1.56
N LEU A 149 -11.96 -4.11 -0.78
CA LEU A 149 -11.73 -5.52 -0.42
C LEU A 149 -12.87 -6.10 0.42
N VAL A 150 -13.40 -5.32 1.37
CA VAL A 150 -14.56 -5.74 2.18
C VAL A 150 -15.79 -5.96 1.28
N SER A 151 -16.05 -5.01 0.37
CA SER A 151 -17.19 -5.13 -0.56
C SER A 151 -17.07 -6.37 -1.43
N GLU A 152 -15.88 -6.66 -1.95
CA GLU A 152 -15.64 -7.83 -2.79
C GLU A 152 -15.91 -9.12 -2.01
N MET A 153 -15.51 -9.20 -0.75
CA MET A 153 -15.71 -10.38 0.07
C MET A 153 -17.17 -10.61 0.42
N THR A 154 -17.94 -9.55 0.63
CA THR A 154 -19.37 -9.68 0.95
C THR A 154 -20.22 -10.09 -0.25
N GLU A 155 -19.74 -9.92 -1.46
CA GLU A 155 -20.41 -10.32 -2.68
C GLU A 155 -20.14 -11.77 -3.08
N LYS A 156 -19.21 -12.44 -2.42
CA LYS A 156 -18.96 -13.86 -2.68
C LYS A 156 -20.09 -14.71 -2.11
N PRO A 157 -20.69 -15.61 -2.89
CA PRO A 157 -21.71 -16.51 -2.41
C PRO A 157 -21.21 -17.50 -1.37
#